data_1eeaf2024d128ac96f3f6191fe8c41f4
#
_entry.id   1eeaf2024d128ac96f3f6191fe8c41f4
#
_cell.length_a   1.000
_cell.length_b   1.000
_cell.length_c   1.000
_cell.angle_alpha   90.00
_cell.angle_beta   90.00
_cell.angle_gamma   90.00
#
_symmetry.space_group_name_H-M   'P 1'
#
loop_
_entity.id
_entity.type
_entity.pdbx_description
1 polymer ?
#
loop_
_entity_poly.entity_id
_entity_poly.type
_entity_poly.pdbx_seq_one_letter_code
_entity_poly.pdbx_strand_id
1 'polypeptide(L)'
;APRGPVCDCHNLDILSKIIEQAKLLAEKHKAYMLKIDPMISYDDIESINNLKRLGFKYNADIPEDNTIQCQRNYILDIKNKTEDEIFSSFHSKWRYNIRLAVRKGVSCKYYGVEKLDDFCELMQATGKRDGFAIRSKEYFEKFLSAFEENARLYMCYSPDGEAISGALTVRYGNRVSYVYGASSDTQRNLMPNYLMQWNMIKWAIESQCDIYDFMGIPHCDEENHSNYGVYRFKKGFNGEIVKYAGEFDYIFSNVKHTVISFLLHSIGYTKL
;
A
#
# COMPACT_ATOMS: atom_id res chain seq x y z
N ALA A 1 -7.70 -13.08 2.78
CA ALA A 1 -7.16 -12.30 3.90
C ALA A 1 -5.93 -11.52 3.45
N PRO A 2 -6.10 -10.30 2.90
CA PRO A 2 -4.99 -9.48 2.45
C PRO A 2 -4.03 -9.15 3.61
N ARG A 3 -2.73 -9.35 3.37
CA ARG A 3 -1.65 -9.19 4.37
C ARG A 3 -1.85 -10.00 5.66
N GLY A 4 -2.62 -11.08 5.58
CA GLY A 4 -2.85 -12.01 6.70
C GLY A 4 -2.49 -13.44 6.37
N PRO A 5 -2.44 -14.31 7.41
CA PRO A 5 -2.67 -14.01 8.81
C PRO A 5 -1.57 -13.16 9.43
N VAL A 6 -1.92 -12.36 10.47
CA VAL A 6 -0.96 -11.58 11.26
C VAL A 6 -0.59 -12.40 12.49
N CYS A 7 0.44 -13.21 12.37
CA CYS A 7 0.97 -14.06 13.44
C CYS A 7 2.42 -14.44 13.14
N ASP A 8 3.07 -15.08 14.10
CA ASP A 8 4.37 -15.72 13.88
C ASP A 8 4.18 -16.99 13.02
N CYS A 9 4.53 -16.90 11.74
CA CYS A 9 4.40 -18.00 10.77
C CYS A 9 5.48 -19.10 10.97
N HIS A 10 6.50 -18.90 11.83
CA HIS A 10 7.41 -19.96 12.26
C HIS A 10 6.75 -20.85 13.31
N ASN A 11 5.79 -20.31 14.08
CA ASN A 11 5.06 -21.09 15.08
C ASN A 11 3.92 -21.88 14.43
N LEU A 12 4.20 -23.15 14.10
CA LEU A 12 3.24 -24.02 13.41
C LEU A 12 1.95 -24.25 14.22
N ASP A 13 2.03 -24.29 15.56
CA ASP A 13 0.86 -24.51 16.43
C ASP A 13 -0.10 -23.31 16.39
N ILE A 14 0.43 -22.08 16.44
CA ILE A 14 -0.37 -20.86 16.34
C ILE A 14 -1.00 -20.79 14.94
N LEU A 15 -0.18 -20.98 13.91
CA LEU A 15 -0.62 -20.93 12.53
C LEU A 15 -1.73 -21.98 12.24
N SER A 16 -1.54 -23.22 12.74
CA SER A 16 -2.53 -24.29 12.62
C SER A 16 -3.87 -23.91 13.23
N LYS A 17 -3.87 -23.38 14.46
CA LYS A 17 -5.10 -22.94 15.15
C LYS A 17 -5.85 -21.84 14.38
N ILE A 18 -5.12 -20.86 13.83
CA ILE A 18 -5.71 -19.79 13.02
C ILE A 18 -6.36 -20.39 11.76
N ILE A 19 -5.67 -21.31 11.09
CA ILE A 19 -6.19 -21.95 9.87
C ILE A 19 -7.42 -22.84 10.17
N GLU A 20 -7.42 -23.55 11.30
CA GLU A 20 -8.61 -24.31 11.72
C GLU A 20 -9.84 -23.41 11.93
N GLN A 21 -9.68 -22.26 12.56
CA GLN A 21 -10.77 -21.30 12.72
C GLN A 21 -11.23 -20.73 11.35
N ALA A 22 -10.28 -20.46 10.46
CA ALA A 22 -10.61 -20.03 9.09
C ALA A 22 -11.38 -21.10 8.31
N LYS A 23 -11.07 -22.40 8.51
CA LYS A 23 -11.82 -23.52 7.91
C LYS A 23 -13.27 -23.56 8.40
N LEU A 24 -13.51 -23.38 9.70
CA LEU A 24 -14.86 -23.31 10.25
C LEU A 24 -15.68 -22.16 9.67
N LEU A 25 -15.06 -20.99 9.50
CA LEU A 25 -15.68 -19.84 8.84
C LEU A 25 -15.97 -20.13 7.36
N ALA A 26 -15.04 -20.77 6.66
CA ALA A 26 -15.19 -21.15 5.26
C ALA A 26 -16.36 -22.11 5.07
N GLU A 27 -16.51 -23.11 5.94
CA GLU A 27 -17.63 -24.05 5.94
C GLU A 27 -18.97 -23.30 6.16
N LYS A 28 -19.05 -22.47 7.21
CA LYS A 28 -20.22 -21.65 7.52
C LYS A 28 -20.67 -20.80 6.33
N HIS A 29 -19.73 -20.21 5.59
CA HIS A 29 -20.01 -19.34 4.45
C HIS A 29 -19.97 -20.07 3.10
N LYS A 30 -19.82 -21.41 3.10
CA LYS A 30 -19.72 -22.24 1.88
C LYS A 30 -18.63 -21.74 0.91
N ALA A 31 -17.52 -21.20 1.46
CA ALA A 31 -16.39 -20.76 0.69
C ALA A 31 -15.75 -21.94 -0.06
N TYR A 32 -15.25 -21.70 -1.25
CA TYR A 32 -14.55 -22.73 -2.03
C TYR A 32 -13.03 -22.64 -1.90
N MET A 33 -12.52 -21.49 -1.45
CA MET A 33 -11.09 -21.20 -1.33
C MET A 33 -10.85 -20.15 -0.23
N LEU A 34 -9.71 -20.24 0.42
CA LEU A 34 -9.12 -19.20 1.25
C LEU A 34 -7.81 -18.75 0.60
N LYS A 35 -7.72 -17.50 0.20
CA LYS A 35 -6.49 -16.88 -0.29
C LYS A 35 -5.90 -15.99 0.80
N ILE A 36 -4.61 -16.14 1.05
CA ILE A 36 -3.82 -15.34 2.00
C ILE A 36 -2.55 -14.82 1.34
N ASP A 37 -2.03 -13.69 1.81
CA ASP A 37 -0.73 -13.13 1.41
C ASP A 37 -0.01 -12.50 2.62
N PRO A 38 0.44 -13.33 3.58
CA PRO A 38 1.06 -12.85 4.81
C PRO A 38 2.30 -11.98 4.54
N MET A 39 2.59 -11.06 5.47
CA MET A 39 3.76 -10.18 5.36
C MET A 39 5.05 -10.90 5.79
N ILE A 40 5.30 -12.07 5.22
CA ILE A 40 6.55 -12.81 5.39
C ILE A 40 7.50 -12.53 4.22
N SER A 41 8.81 -12.54 4.47
CA SER A 41 9.78 -12.32 3.42
C SER A 41 9.73 -13.44 2.36
N TYR A 42 10.06 -13.11 1.11
CA TYR A 42 10.11 -14.08 0.01
C TYR A 42 11.17 -15.18 0.21
N ASP A 43 12.18 -14.93 1.04
CA ASP A 43 13.26 -15.85 1.40
C ASP A 43 13.04 -16.55 2.76
N ASP A 44 11.91 -16.29 3.42
CA ASP A 44 11.51 -17.00 4.64
C ASP A 44 10.95 -18.40 4.30
N ILE A 45 11.88 -19.30 3.98
CA ILE A 45 11.58 -20.66 3.53
C ILE A 45 10.85 -21.46 4.61
N GLU A 46 11.12 -21.21 5.90
CA GLU A 46 10.48 -21.90 6.99
C GLU A 46 8.98 -21.58 7.07
N SER A 47 8.61 -20.30 7.08
CA SER A 47 7.21 -19.87 7.06
C SER A 47 6.47 -20.35 5.81
N ILE A 48 7.11 -20.29 4.63
CA ILE A 48 6.56 -20.80 3.38
C ILE A 48 6.28 -22.31 3.49
N ASN A 49 7.23 -23.08 4.03
CA ASN A 49 7.06 -24.52 4.20
C ASN A 49 6.00 -24.87 5.25
N ASN A 50 5.88 -24.10 6.32
CA ASN A 50 4.83 -24.28 7.31
C ASN A 50 3.44 -24.10 6.71
N LEU A 51 3.23 -23.07 5.89
CA LEU A 51 1.97 -22.88 5.15
C LEU A 51 1.70 -24.04 4.18
N LYS A 52 2.71 -24.51 3.44
CA LYS A 52 2.57 -25.70 2.57
C LYS A 52 2.19 -26.96 3.36
N ARG A 53 2.80 -27.22 4.52
CA ARG A 53 2.47 -28.35 5.41
C ARG A 53 1.01 -28.30 5.88
N LEU A 54 0.45 -27.10 6.07
CA LEU A 54 -0.95 -26.90 6.45
C LEU A 54 -1.94 -27.02 5.26
N GLY A 55 -1.44 -27.34 4.06
CA GLY A 55 -2.24 -27.60 2.87
C GLY A 55 -2.44 -26.43 1.94
N PHE A 56 -1.71 -25.33 2.12
CA PHE A 56 -1.75 -24.23 1.17
C PHE A 56 -0.90 -24.54 -0.08
N LYS A 57 -1.42 -24.16 -1.23
CA LYS A 57 -0.67 -24.08 -2.48
C LYS A 57 0.03 -22.72 -2.51
N TYR A 58 1.33 -22.71 -2.65
CA TYR A 58 2.13 -21.49 -2.81
C TYR A 58 2.15 -21.07 -4.28
N ASN A 59 1.82 -19.83 -4.55
CA ASN A 59 1.77 -19.25 -5.88
C ASN A 59 2.91 -18.23 -6.04
N ALA A 60 4.15 -18.73 -6.21
CA ALA A 60 5.35 -17.91 -6.30
C ALA A 60 5.45 -17.10 -7.60
N ASP A 61 4.89 -17.64 -8.70
CA ASP A 61 5.11 -17.14 -10.06
C ASP A 61 3.92 -16.37 -10.64
N ILE A 62 3.07 -15.80 -9.77
CA ILE A 62 1.97 -14.95 -10.25
C ILE A 62 2.58 -13.63 -10.76
N PRO A 63 2.28 -13.21 -12.01
CA PRO A 63 2.65 -11.88 -12.49
C PRO A 63 2.17 -10.78 -11.54
N GLU A 64 2.99 -9.75 -11.31
CA GLU A 64 2.67 -8.68 -10.33
C GLU A 64 1.32 -8.00 -10.59
N ASP A 65 0.92 -7.86 -11.86
CA ASP A 65 -0.38 -7.29 -12.24
C ASP A 65 -1.57 -8.18 -11.83
N ASN A 66 -1.34 -9.47 -11.60
CA ASN A 66 -2.37 -10.43 -11.23
C ASN A 66 -2.44 -10.71 -9.73
N THR A 67 -1.55 -10.15 -8.93
CA THR A 67 -1.58 -10.28 -7.48
C THR A 67 -2.64 -9.35 -6.86
N ILE A 68 -3.23 -9.76 -5.74
CA ILE A 68 -4.18 -8.93 -4.98
C ILE A 68 -3.45 -7.75 -4.32
N GLN A 69 -2.25 -8.01 -3.79
CA GLN A 69 -1.38 -7.01 -3.19
C GLN A 69 -0.01 -7.03 -3.88
N CYS A 70 0.61 -5.87 -4.05
CA CYS A 70 1.97 -5.79 -4.56
C CYS A 70 2.91 -6.64 -3.71
N GLN A 71 3.70 -7.50 -4.35
CA GLN A 71 4.70 -8.31 -3.64
C GLN A 71 5.90 -7.48 -3.18
N ARG A 72 6.16 -6.33 -3.82
CA ARG A 72 7.26 -5.44 -3.49
C ARG A 72 6.72 -4.13 -2.94
N ASN A 73 7.13 -3.78 -1.72
CA ASN A 73 6.90 -2.45 -1.14
C ASN A 73 8.22 -1.68 -1.07
N TYR A 74 8.12 -0.35 -1.10
CA TYR A 74 9.25 0.53 -0.86
C TYR A 74 9.14 1.09 0.56
N ILE A 75 10.13 0.78 1.41
CA ILE A 75 10.08 1.04 2.85
C ILE A 75 11.26 1.93 3.22
N LEU A 76 10.99 2.94 4.04
CA LEU A 76 12.01 3.79 4.66
C LEU A 76 12.09 3.43 6.16
N ASP A 77 13.25 2.93 6.57
CA ASP A 77 13.56 2.76 7.99
C ASP A 77 13.84 4.14 8.63
N ILE A 78 13.00 4.48 9.62
CA ILE A 78 13.10 5.74 10.37
C ILE A 78 13.37 5.50 11.86
N LYS A 79 13.62 4.24 12.24
CA LYS A 79 13.84 3.84 13.63
C LYS A 79 15.02 4.61 14.25
N ASN A 80 14.77 5.25 15.38
CA ASN A 80 15.77 6.02 16.14
C ASN A 80 16.49 7.10 15.33
N LYS A 81 15.88 7.61 14.26
CA LYS A 81 16.44 8.67 13.42
C LYS A 81 15.68 9.98 13.62
N THR A 82 16.40 11.08 13.60
CA THR A 82 15.85 12.43 13.64
C THR A 82 15.34 12.88 12.27
N GLU A 83 14.50 13.91 12.24
CA GLU A 83 14.04 14.53 10.99
C GLU A 83 15.22 14.97 10.10
N ASP A 84 16.27 15.58 10.69
CA ASP A 84 17.44 16.07 9.95
C ASP A 84 18.25 14.92 9.33
N GLU A 85 18.43 13.81 10.03
CA GLU A 85 19.09 12.62 9.51
C GLU A 85 18.31 12.03 8.34
N ILE A 86 17.00 11.85 8.50
CA ILE A 86 16.13 11.33 7.43
C ILE A 86 16.11 12.27 6.24
N PHE A 87 15.90 13.58 6.46
CA PHE A 87 15.88 14.55 5.37
C PHE A 87 17.21 14.59 4.62
N SER A 88 18.33 14.55 5.35
CA SER A 88 19.69 14.57 4.78
C SER A 88 19.97 13.32 3.94
N SER A 89 19.38 12.19 4.25
CA SER A 89 19.53 10.94 3.50
C SER A 89 18.89 10.96 2.11
N PHE A 90 17.88 11.80 1.88
CA PHE A 90 17.19 11.88 0.59
C PHE A 90 18.12 12.33 -0.53
N HIS A 91 17.85 11.91 -1.75
CA HIS A 91 18.54 12.40 -2.93
C HIS A 91 18.48 13.94 -3.00
N SER A 92 19.57 14.59 -3.40
CA SER A 92 19.70 16.06 -3.40
C SER A 92 18.56 16.78 -4.13
N LYS A 93 18.11 16.22 -5.27
CA LYS A 93 16.98 16.76 -6.05
C LYS A 93 15.65 16.68 -5.27
N TRP A 94 15.43 15.64 -4.43
CA TRP A 94 14.24 15.53 -3.59
C TRP A 94 14.24 16.59 -2.49
N ARG A 95 15.35 16.76 -1.79
CA ARG A 95 15.53 17.85 -0.81
C ARG A 95 15.28 19.22 -1.45
N TYR A 96 15.82 19.44 -2.65
CA TYR A 96 15.58 20.67 -3.40
C TYR A 96 14.11 20.86 -3.73
N ASN A 97 13.41 19.82 -4.22
CA ASN A 97 11.99 19.90 -4.61
C ASN A 97 11.08 20.16 -3.39
N ILE A 98 11.36 19.55 -2.24
CA ILE A 98 10.63 19.83 -0.98
C ILE A 98 10.76 21.32 -0.61
N ARG A 99 12.00 21.85 -0.60
CA ARG A 99 12.26 23.27 -0.31
C ARG A 99 11.65 24.19 -1.38
N LEU A 100 11.64 23.76 -2.62
CA LEU A 100 11.02 24.50 -3.73
C LEU A 100 9.51 24.63 -3.55
N ALA A 101 8.83 23.56 -3.17
CA ALA A 101 7.39 23.60 -2.91
C ALA A 101 7.05 24.62 -1.80
N VAL A 102 7.81 24.60 -0.71
CA VAL A 102 7.65 25.59 0.38
C VAL A 102 7.87 27.02 -0.12
N ARG A 103 8.98 27.27 -0.85
CA ARG A 103 9.29 28.61 -1.39
C ARG A 103 8.25 29.11 -2.38
N LYS A 104 7.61 28.20 -3.12
CA LYS A 104 6.52 28.52 -4.06
C LYS A 104 5.15 28.66 -3.38
N GLY A 105 5.09 28.62 -2.04
CA GLY A 105 3.90 28.86 -1.27
C GLY A 105 2.91 27.69 -1.26
N VAL A 106 3.35 26.47 -1.58
CA VAL A 106 2.48 25.28 -1.42
C VAL A 106 2.19 25.08 0.04
N SER A 107 0.89 25.07 0.40
CA SER A 107 0.42 24.71 1.73
C SER A 107 0.15 23.20 1.77
N CYS A 108 0.74 22.48 2.72
CA CYS A 108 0.48 21.06 2.93
C CYS A 108 0.14 20.81 4.40
N LYS A 109 -1.07 20.36 4.66
CA LYS A 109 -1.59 20.08 6.02
C LYS A 109 -2.41 18.79 6.00
N TYR A 110 -2.67 18.25 7.19
CA TYR A 110 -3.66 17.18 7.34
C TYR A 110 -5.03 17.77 7.74
N TYR A 111 -6.06 17.06 7.30
CA TYR A 111 -7.46 17.41 7.48
C TYR A 111 -8.25 16.14 7.84
N GLY A 112 -9.50 16.33 8.27
CA GLY A 112 -10.48 15.26 8.43
C GLY A 112 -11.37 15.11 7.19
N VAL A 113 -12.63 14.74 7.45
CA VAL A 113 -13.66 14.52 6.41
C VAL A 113 -14.05 15.80 5.66
N GLU A 114 -13.78 16.97 6.21
CA GLU A 114 -14.13 18.27 5.65
C GLU A 114 -13.42 18.59 4.32
N LYS A 115 -12.36 17.84 3.99
CA LYS A 115 -11.60 17.97 2.73
C LYS A 115 -11.68 16.74 1.82
N LEU A 116 -12.62 15.84 2.11
CA LEU A 116 -12.80 14.65 1.27
C LEU A 116 -13.34 14.97 -0.13
N ASP A 117 -14.10 16.03 -0.32
CA ASP A 117 -14.56 16.41 -1.65
C ASP A 117 -13.39 16.79 -2.55
N ASP A 118 -12.50 17.67 -2.08
CA ASP A 118 -11.27 18.05 -2.79
C ASP A 118 -10.41 16.80 -3.11
N PHE A 119 -10.29 15.88 -2.14
CA PHE A 119 -9.53 14.64 -2.34
C PHE A 119 -10.18 13.71 -3.37
N CYS A 120 -11.50 13.54 -3.33
CA CYS A 120 -12.23 12.70 -4.28
C CYS A 120 -12.12 13.24 -5.72
N GLU A 121 -12.15 14.55 -5.91
CA GLU A 121 -11.92 15.19 -7.21
C GLU A 121 -10.51 14.87 -7.74
N LEU A 122 -9.48 15.00 -6.89
CA LEU A 122 -8.11 14.61 -7.25
C LEU A 122 -8.00 13.11 -7.56
N MET A 123 -8.69 12.25 -6.79
CA MET A 123 -8.72 10.81 -7.04
C MET A 123 -9.38 10.49 -8.38
N GLN A 124 -10.47 11.18 -8.75
CA GLN A 124 -11.12 11.02 -10.07
C GLN A 124 -10.18 11.39 -11.20
N ALA A 125 -9.50 12.54 -11.09
CA ALA A 125 -8.52 12.98 -12.08
C ALA A 125 -7.37 11.96 -12.22
N THR A 126 -6.86 11.47 -11.09
CA THR A 126 -5.78 10.47 -11.05
C THR A 126 -6.23 9.13 -11.62
N GLY A 127 -7.41 8.62 -11.23
CA GLY A 127 -7.93 7.35 -11.73
C GLY A 127 -8.21 7.37 -13.22
N LYS A 128 -8.74 8.51 -13.73
CA LYS A 128 -8.96 8.69 -15.18
C LYS A 128 -7.64 8.71 -15.96
N ARG A 129 -6.63 9.40 -15.45
CA ARG A 129 -5.30 9.49 -16.06
C ARG A 129 -4.58 8.15 -16.09
N ASP A 130 -4.59 7.44 -14.95
CA ASP A 130 -3.76 6.26 -14.72
C ASP A 130 -4.53 4.94 -14.96
N GLY A 131 -5.83 5.02 -15.34
CA GLY A 131 -6.62 3.87 -15.79
C GLY A 131 -7.08 2.91 -14.70
N PHE A 132 -7.30 3.37 -13.46
CA PHE A 132 -7.76 2.51 -12.37
C PHE A 132 -9.09 2.98 -11.75
N ALA A 133 -9.85 2.02 -11.18
CA ALA A 133 -11.09 2.30 -10.47
C ALA A 133 -10.81 2.94 -9.11
N ILE A 134 -11.55 4.00 -8.80
CA ILE A 134 -11.46 4.70 -7.51
C ILE A 134 -12.50 4.20 -6.52
N ARG A 135 -12.24 4.39 -5.23
CA ARG A 135 -13.20 4.15 -4.16
C ARG A 135 -14.18 5.32 -4.05
N SER A 136 -15.38 5.05 -3.50
CA SER A 136 -16.37 6.10 -3.26
C SER A 136 -15.99 7.01 -2.08
N LYS A 137 -16.62 8.18 -1.98
CA LYS A 137 -16.44 9.11 -0.86
C LYS A 137 -16.81 8.44 0.47
N GLU A 138 -17.92 7.69 0.50
CA GLU A 138 -18.39 6.98 1.70
C GLU A 138 -17.37 5.93 2.18
N TYR A 139 -16.61 5.34 1.26
CA TYR A 139 -15.51 4.45 1.63
C TYR A 139 -14.43 5.21 2.38
N PHE A 140 -14.02 6.38 1.89
CA PHE A 140 -13.00 7.20 2.54
C PHE A 140 -13.47 7.80 3.88
N GLU A 141 -14.76 8.16 4.00
CA GLU A 141 -15.39 8.59 5.26
C GLU A 141 -15.31 7.46 6.31
N LYS A 142 -15.71 6.24 5.93
CA LYS A 142 -15.61 5.06 6.78
C LYS A 142 -14.17 4.72 7.14
N PHE A 143 -13.25 4.90 6.20
CA PHE A 143 -11.83 4.67 6.44
C PHE A 143 -11.29 5.62 7.52
N LEU A 144 -11.52 6.93 7.38
CA LEU A 144 -11.09 7.91 8.38
C LEU A 144 -11.75 7.66 9.73
N SER A 145 -13.05 7.36 9.75
CA SER A 145 -13.79 7.06 10.98
C SER A 145 -13.31 5.79 11.69
N ALA A 146 -12.91 4.75 10.93
CA ALA A 146 -12.46 3.48 11.51
C ALA A 146 -11.05 3.54 12.12
N PHE A 147 -10.20 4.41 11.60
CA PHE A 147 -8.82 4.58 12.09
C PHE A 147 -8.65 5.77 13.02
N GLU A 148 -9.65 6.68 13.09
CA GLU A 148 -9.64 7.85 13.95
C GLU A 148 -8.34 8.66 13.85
N GLU A 149 -7.66 8.95 14.98
CA GLU A 149 -6.38 9.67 15.00
C GLU A 149 -5.23 8.91 14.32
N ASN A 150 -5.42 7.63 14.00
CA ASN A 150 -4.45 6.82 13.30
C ASN A 150 -4.56 6.92 11.76
N ALA A 151 -5.53 7.66 11.24
CA ALA A 151 -5.59 8.02 9.83
C ALA A 151 -5.50 9.53 9.64
N ARG A 152 -4.78 9.98 8.60
CA ARG A 152 -4.70 11.38 8.21
C ARG A 152 -4.91 11.54 6.72
N LEU A 153 -5.77 12.50 6.36
CA LEU A 153 -5.89 13.00 5.00
C LEU A 153 -4.97 14.21 4.82
N TYR A 154 -3.85 14.04 4.13
CA TYR A 154 -3.00 15.16 3.76
C TYR A 154 -3.49 15.79 2.46
N MET A 155 -3.57 17.13 2.44
CA MET A 155 -3.90 17.90 1.24
C MET A 155 -2.86 18.98 1.01
N CYS A 156 -2.44 19.13 -0.24
CA CYS A 156 -1.60 20.23 -0.69
C CYS A 156 -2.42 21.19 -1.57
N TYR A 157 -2.32 22.46 -1.24
CA TYR A 157 -2.95 23.55 -1.99
C TYR A 157 -1.90 24.46 -2.59
N SER A 158 -2.18 24.95 -3.79
CA SER A 158 -1.38 26.01 -4.45
C SER A 158 -1.54 27.35 -3.70
N PRO A 159 -0.70 28.35 -3.99
CA PRO A 159 -0.88 29.70 -3.46
C PRO A 159 -2.26 30.30 -3.78
N ASP A 160 -2.84 29.89 -4.89
CA ASP A 160 -4.18 30.36 -5.34
C ASP A 160 -5.34 29.59 -4.69
N GLY A 161 -5.03 28.64 -3.79
CA GLY A 161 -6.03 27.87 -3.04
C GLY A 161 -6.58 26.65 -3.78
N GLU A 162 -6.02 26.26 -4.93
CA GLU A 162 -6.41 25.04 -5.65
C GLU A 162 -5.82 23.79 -4.98
N ALA A 163 -6.63 22.72 -4.85
CA ALA A 163 -6.15 21.41 -4.42
C ALA A 163 -5.29 20.77 -5.51
N ILE A 164 -4.01 20.52 -5.25
CA ILE A 164 -3.04 20.03 -6.24
C ILE A 164 -2.47 18.65 -5.95
N SER A 165 -2.51 18.18 -4.72
CA SER A 165 -2.30 16.77 -4.36
C SER A 165 -2.94 16.43 -3.03
N GLY A 166 -3.22 15.15 -2.83
CA GLY A 166 -3.78 14.62 -1.59
C GLY A 166 -3.36 13.18 -1.34
N ALA A 167 -3.32 12.79 -0.07
CA ALA A 167 -2.98 11.44 0.34
C ALA A 167 -3.71 11.02 1.61
N LEU A 168 -4.15 9.77 1.65
CA LEU A 168 -4.57 9.10 2.87
C LEU A 168 -3.45 8.21 3.40
N THR A 169 -3.10 8.40 4.66
CA THR A 169 -2.11 7.60 5.38
C THR A 169 -2.72 6.97 6.62
N VAL A 170 -2.17 5.83 7.04
CA VAL A 170 -2.57 5.12 8.25
C VAL A 170 -1.35 4.78 9.08
N ARG A 171 -1.46 5.00 10.39
CA ARG A 171 -0.54 4.47 11.38
C ARG A 171 -1.14 3.19 11.97
N TYR A 172 -0.36 2.11 11.95
CA TYR A 172 -0.72 0.87 12.62
C TYR A 172 0.53 0.23 13.23
N GLY A 173 0.49 0.01 14.54
CA GLY A 173 1.67 -0.40 15.29
C GLY A 173 2.81 0.62 15.16
N ASN A 174 3.98 0.16 14.75
CA ASN A 174 5.19 0.98 14.56
C ASN A 174 5.40 1.44 13.11
N ARG A 175 4.35 1.48 12.30
CA ARG A 175 4.39 1.80 10.85
C ARG A 175 3.38 2.86 10.48
N VAL A 176 3.79 3.79 9.63
CA VAL A 176 2.89 4.66 8.85
C VAL A 176 2.92 4.24 7.39
N SER A 177 1.76 4.02 6.80
CA SER A 177 1.60 3.58 5.41
C SER A 177 0.91 4.63 4.54
N TYR A 178 1.48 4.94 3.37
CA TYR A 178 0.90 5.78 2.32
C TYR A 178 -0.07 4.97 1.46
N VAL A 179 -1.37 4.96 1.83
CA VAL A 179 -2.35 4.01 1.27
C VAL A 179 -2.97 4.50 -0.03
N TYR A 180 -3.37 5.76 -0.09
CA TYR A 180 -3.96 6.38 -1.27
C TYR A 180 -3.26 7.69 -1.57
N GLY A 181 -3.02 7.95 -2.83
CA GLY A 181 -2.44 9.19 -3.30
C GLY A 181 -3.06 9.67 -4.59
N ALA A 182 -3.27 10.97 -4.67
CA ALA A 182 -3.84 11.64 -5.83
C ALA A 182 -3.08 12.93 -6.14
N SER A 183 -3.06 13.31 -7.40
CA SER A 183 -2.45 14.56 -7.82
C SER A 183 -3.13 15.13 -9.06
N SER A 184 -3.24 16.44 -9.08
CA SER A 184 -3.68 17.19 -10.27
C SER A 184 -2.71 17.02 -11.44
N ASP A 185 -3.20 17.19 -12.64
CA ASP A 185 -2.39 17.28 -13.87
C ASP A 185 -1.78 18.67 -14.06
N THR A 186 -2.35 19.66 -13.38
CA THR A 186 -1.89 21.05 -13.39
C THR A 186 -0.87 21.31 -12.28
N GLN A 187 -0.10 22.39 -12.41
CA GLN A 187 0.80 22.92 -11.37
C GLN A 187 1.83 21.90 -10.79
N ARG A 188 2.18 20.86 -11.55
CA ARG A 188 3.19 19.85 -11.13
C ARG A 188 4.57 20.47 -10.85
N ASN A 189 4.87 21.61 -11.47
CA ASN A 189 6.09 22.39 -11.25
C ASN A 189 6.19 23.02 -9.85
N LEU A 190 5.10 23.00 -9.06
CA LEU A 190 5.11 23.39 -7.64
C LEU A 190 5.64 22.29 -6.72
N MET A 191 5.86 21.06 -7.23
CA MET A 191 6.41 19.91 -6.51
C MET A 191 5.61 19.47 -5.26
N PRO A 192 4.25 19.49 -5.26
CA PRO A 192 3.45 19.24 -4.06
C PRO A 192 3.67 17.84 -3.47
N ASN A 193 3.81 16.82 -4.32
CA ASN A 193 3.98 15.43 -3.87
C ASN A 193 5.24 15.21 -3.03
N TYR A 194 6.32 15.96 -3.29
CA TYR A 194 7.55 15.88 -2.51
C TYR A 194 7.34 16.43 -1.09
N LEU A 195 6.67 17.58 -0.99
CA LEU A 195 6.34 18.19 0.30
C LEU A 195 5.34 17.33 1.08
N MET A 196 4.35 16.77 0.40
CA MET A 196 3.34 15.89 1.00
C MET A 196 3.99 14.64 1.61
N GLN A 197 4.84 13.94 0.85
CA GLN A 197 5.57 12.78 1.37
C GLN A 197 6.43 13.14 2.58
N TRP A 198 7.12 14.27 2.53
CA TRP A 198 7.93 14.72 3.67
C TRP A 198 7.07 14.98 4.93
N ASN A 199 5.91 15.61 4.79
CA ASN A 199 5.02 15.83 5.93
C ASN A 199 4.46 14.53 6.53
N MET A 200 4.19 13.54 5.70
CA MET A 200 3.76 12.21 6.17
C MET A 200 4.90 11.47 6.88
N ILE A 201 6.13 11.56 6.36
CA ILE A 201 7.33 10.98 7.01
C ILE A 201 7.58 11.66 8.37
N LYS A 202 7.45 12.99 8.46
CA LYS A 202 7.57 13.71 9.74
C LYS A 202 6.55 13.19 10.76
N TRP A 203 5.30 13.01 10.34
CA TRP A 203 4.30 12.41 11.24
C TRP A 203 4.69 11.02 11.72
N ALA A 204 5.29 10.19 10.89
CA ALA A 204 5.77 8.88 11.30
C ALA A 204 6.88 8.96 12.36
N ILE A 205 7.82 9.92 12.20
CA ILE A 205 8.89 10.19 13.17
C ILE A 205 8.30 10.73 14.48
N GLU A 206 7.44 11.75 14.42
CA GLU A 206 6.73 12.32 15.58
C GLU A 206 5.93 11.26 16.35
N SER A 207 5.36 10.29 15.63
CA SER A 207 4.60 9.17 16.18
C SER A 207 5.48 8.02 16.69
N GLN A 208 6.80 8.18 16.68
CA GLN A 208 7.78 7.18 17.13
C GLN A 208 7.63 5.83 16.37
N CYS A 209 7.26 5.86 15.11
CA CYS A 209 7.23 4.69 14.26
C CYS A 209 8.66 4.29 13.86
N ASP A 210 8.84 2.99 13.59
CA ASP A 210 10.10 2.45 13.06
C ASP A 210 10.16 2.56 11.52
N ILE A 211 8.98 2.58 10.87
CA ILE A 211 8.87 2.39 9.43
C ILE A 211 7.88 3.41 8.82
N TYR A 212 8.32 4.01 7.70
CA TYR A 212 7.43 4.66 6.75
C TYR A 212 7.33 3.81 5.48
N ASP A 213 6.11 3.32 5.16
CA ASP A 213 5.85 2.45 4.02
C ASP A 213 5.21 3.22 2.87
N PHE A 214 5.95 3.39 1.79
CA PHE A 214 5.45 3.98 0.54
C PHE A 214 4.51 3.05 -0.21
N MET A 215 4.24 1.83 0.29
CA MET A 215 3.44 0.80 -0.35
C MET A 215 4.04 0.30 -1.68
N GLY A 216 3.21 -0.36 -2.48
CA GLY A 216 3.62 -1.13 -3.65
C GLY A 216 4.44 -0.36 -4.71
N ILE A 217 5.39 -1.07 -5.30
CA ILE A 217 6.25 -0.63 -6.41
C ILE A 217 6.28 -1.69 -7.51
N PRO A 218 5.15 -1.91 -8.22
CA PRO A 218 5.13 -2.91 -9.28
C PRO A 218 6.13 -2.55 -10.40
N HIS A 219 6.65 -3.55 -11.05
CA HIS A 219 7.54 -3.40 -12.22
C HIS A 219 8.76 -2.51 -11.98
N CYS A 220 9.35 -2.58 -10.78
CA CYS A 220 10.50 -1.75 -10.42
C CYS A 220 11.77 -2.08 -11.21
N ASP A 221 11.82 -3.23 -11.86
CA ASP A 221 12.95 -3.68 -12.68
C ASP A 221 12.77 -3.34 -14.19
N GLU A 222 11.60 -2.81 -14.58
CA GLU A 222 11.22 -2.53 -15.97
C GLU A 222 11.20 -1.02 -16.22
N GLU A 223 12.34 -0.46 -16.64
CA GLU A 223 12.49 0.99 -16.84
C GLU A 223 11.50 1.60 -17.86
N ASN A 224 11.07 0.82 -18.83
CA ASN A 224 10.12 1.24 -19.87
C ASN A 224 8.65 1.06 -19.47
N HIS A 225 8.37 0.43 -18.32
CA HIS A 225 7.01 0.24 -17.85
C HIS A 225 6.39 1.55 -17.33
N SER A 226 5.10 1.78 -17.60
CA SER A 226 4.40 3.00 -17.18
C SER A 226 4.50 3.26 -15.66
N ASN A 227 4.50 2.22 -14.86
CA ASN A 227 4.59 2.28 -13.40
C ASN A 227 6.02 2.51 -12.86
N TYR A 228 7.06 2.41 -13.71
CA TYR A 228 8.46 2.66 -13.29
C TYR A 228 8.64 4.07 -12.70
N GLY A 229 7.88 5.05 -13.18
CA GLY A 229 7.87 6.41 -12.64
C GLY A 229 7.53 6.48 -11.14
N VAL A 230 6.65 5.58 -10.66
CA VAL A 230 6.27 5.48 -9.25
C VAL A 230 7.46 4.99 -8.41
N TYR A 231 8.15 3.94 -8.85
CA TYR A 231 9.37 3.45 -8.20
C TYR A 231 10.45 4.52 -8.17
N ARG A 232 10.75 5.16 -9.32
CA ARG A 232 11.76 6.23 -9.40
C ARG A 232 11.48 7.38 -8.45
N PHE A 233 10.19 7.77 -8.29
CA PHE A 233 9.78 8.78 -7.33
C PHE A 233 10.06 8.33 -5.88
N LYS A 234 9.67 7.12 -5.50
CA LYS A 234 9.88 6.59 -4.14
C LYS A 234 11.35 6.41 -3.83
N LYS A 235 12.15 5.90 -4.79
CA LYS A 235 13.60 5.65 -4.65
C LYS A 235 14.40 6.87 -4.18
N GLY A 236 14.01 8.07 -4.57
CA GLY A 236 14.73 9.28 -4.17
C GLY A 236 14.59 9.64 -2.69
N PHE A 237 13.67 8.99 -1.94
CA PHE A 237 13.59 9.11 -0.49
C PHE A 237 14.52 8.15 0.26
N ASN A 238 15.39 7.40 -0.46
CA ASN A 238 16.45 6.57 0.09
C ASN A 238 15.99 5.46 1.05
N GLY A 239 14.88 4.82 0.73
CA GLY A 239 14.42 3.59 1.37
C GLY A 239 14.97 2.35 0.67
N GLU A 240 14.37 1.21 0.97
CA GLU A 240 14.70 -0.10 0.41
C GLU A 240 13.48 -0.83 -0.13
N ILE A 241 13.72 -1.80 -1.02
CA ILE A 241 12.69 -2.69 -1.54
C ILE A 241 12.56 -3.87 -0.58
N VAL A 242 11.34 -4.08 -0.05
CA VAL A 242 10.99 -5.28 0.68
C VAL A 242 10.11 -6.15 -0.20
N LYS A 243 10.54 -7.38 -0.46
CA LYS A 243 9.80 -8.38 -1.22
C LYS A 243 9.14 -9.39 -0.27
N TYR A 244 7.83 -9.55 -0.40
CA TYR A 244 7.06 -10.54 0.33
C TYR A 244 6.93 -11.84 -0.45
N ALA A 245 6.63 -12.95 0.26
CA ALA A 245 6.47 -14.26 -0.36
C ALA A 245 5.35 -14.28 -1.42
N GLY A 246 4.28 -13.51 -1.20
CA GLY A 246 3.14 -13.46 -2.10
C GLY A 246 1.97 -14.33 -1.63
N GLU A 247 1.26 -14.94 -2.57
CA GLU A 247 -0.05 -15.52 -2.30
C GLU A 247 0.00 -17.03 -2.06
N PHE A 248 -0.90 -17.46 -1.18
CA PHE A 248 -1.12 -18.87 -0.86
C PHE A 248 -2.62 -19.16 -0.91
N ASP A 249 -2.99 -20.28 -1.54
CA ASP A 249 -4.37 -20.72 -1.70
C ASP A 249 -4.63 -22.02 -0.95
N TYR A 250 -5.67 -22.02 -0.10
CA TYR A 250 -6.23 -23.23 0.48
C TYR A 250 -7.58 -23.52 -0.18
N ILE A 251 -7.68 -24.65 -0.91
CA ILE A 251 -8.87 -25.00 -1.71
C ILE A 251 -9.75 -25.96 -0.90
N PHE A 252 -10.97 -25.50 -0.55
CA PHE A 252 -11.97 -26.31 0.16
C PHE A 252 -12.78 -27.22 -0.79
N SER A 253 -12.96 -26.78 -2.05
CA SER A 253 -13.72 -27.51 -3.07
C SER A 253 -13.08 -27.38 -4.43
N ASN A 254 -12.42 -28.44 -4.88
CA ASN A 254 -11.77 -28.47 -6.21
C ASN A 254 -12.79 -28.26 -7.35
N VAL A 255 -14.00 -28.83 -7.25
CA VAL A 255 -15.04 -28.67 -8.28
C VAL A 255 -15.46 -27.21 -8.40
N LYS A 256 -15.80 -26.56 -7.28
CA LYS A 256 -16.18 -25.14 -7.30
C LYS A 256 -15.03 -24.26 -7.77
N HIS A 257 -13.82 -24.52 -7.29
CA HIS A 257 -12.63 -23.78 -7.69
C HIS A 257 -12.44 -23.84 -9.21
N THR A 258 -12.46 -25.05 -9.82
CA THR A 258 -12.30 -25.22 -11.27
C THR A 258 -13.38 -24.48 -12.07
N VAL A 259 -14.66 -24.63 -11.67
CA VAL A 259 -15.78 -23.96 -12.37
C VAL A 259 -15.68 -22.44 -12.27
N ILE A 260 -15.41 -21.93 -11.07
CA ILE A 260 -15.34 -20.47 -10.85
C ILE A 260 -14.10 -19.89 -11.56
N SER A 261 -12.94 -20.56 -11.49
CA SER A 261 -11.72 -20.14 -12.21
C SER A 261 -11.96 -20.08 -13.72
N PHE A 262 -12.64 -21.07 -14.28
CA PHE A 262 -13.00 -21.08 -15.70
C PHE A 262 -13.92 -19.91 -16.06
N LEU A 263 -14.97 -19.66 -15.27
CA LEU A 263 -15.90 -18.55 -15.51
C LEU A 263 -15.20 -17.18 -15.41
N LEU A 264 -14.36 -16.98 -14.40
CA LEU A 264 -13.65 -15.72 -14.21
C LEU A 264 -12.61 -15.48 -15.32
N HIS A 265 -11.92 -16.53 -15.75
CA HIS A 265 -11.00 -16.43 -16.88
C HIS A 265 -11.75 -16.07 -18.19
N SER A 266 -12.96 -16.62 -18.41
CA SER A 266 -13.76 -16.33 -19.60
C SER A 266 -14.24 -14.87 -19.72
N ILE A 267 -14.29 -14.14 -18.58
CA ILE A 267 -14.63 -12.71 -18.53
C ILE A 267 -13.39 -11.81 -18.39
N GLY A 268 -12.18 -12.37 -18.56
CA GLY A 268 -10.92 -11.64 -18.49
C GLY A 268 -10.45 -11.28 -17.08
N TYR A 269 -11.03 -11.88 -16.04
CA TYR A 269 -10.58 -11.68 -14.66
C TYR A 269 -9.42 -12.63 -14.34
N THR A 270 -8.24 -12.08 -14.05
CA THR A 270 -7.01 -12.85 -13.85
C THR A 270 -6.52 -12.90 -12.39
N LYS A 271 -7.19 -12.18 -11.47
CA LYS A 271 -6.79 -12.10 -10.05
C LYS A 271 -7.52 -13.14 -9.20
N LEU A 272 -7.24 -14.40 -9.44
CA LEU A 272 -7.73 -15.51 -8.59
C LEU A 272 -6.63 -16.06 -7.71
#